data_2e3b4004544639be7d00def3af7a9e41
#
_entry.id   2e3b4004544639be7d00def3af7a9e41
#
_cell.length_a   1.000
_cell.length_b   1.000
_cell.length_c   1.000
_cell.angle_alpha   90.00
_cell.angle_beta   90.00
_cell.angle_gamma   90.00
#
_symmetry.space_group_name_H-M   'P 1'
#
loop_
_entity.id
_entity.type
_entity.pdbx_description
1 polymer ?
#
loop_
_entity_poly.entity_id
_entity_poly.type
_entity_poly.pdbx_seq_one_letter_code
_entity_poly.pdbx_strand_id
1 'polypeptide(L)'
;MNKTNPKTYSLCIVCHFVLMVLDSCAFDDELCICPDRTHIEYWYAGNSSDNQLPHYANNLRQYLFDAEGHLLDTHTLRGDSLTAWETKLPAGDYTVTAWGNMENSDIETTGNSQLGSLRLSAEQTGVPPGFRGNVGRLYYGTATFTVEDGLPCRQRVYLSHAHALLSVTVRWMEDEERPEAGGTYRMQLKDIPARYDFIKGWETDLPSGDGVYAIPGISNNTLVNHETKAAMTYDQEVEGQFTTFRYTGSTHQLWSLWRNGKQIVKELDLHKFFSSLPMDMNRNIKQEFDILISIYKDKITVTFASASDWSEGGVIG
;
A
#
# COMPACT_ATOMS: atom_id res chain seq x y z
N MET A 1 6.03 -81.90 -2.44
CA MET A 1 5.42 -80.83 -3.29
C MET A 1 4.22 -80.22 -2.53
N ASN A 2 4.43 -79.13 -1.85
CA ASN A 2 3.35 -78.45 -1.12
C ASN A 2 2.52 -77.61 -2.10
N LYS A 3 1.28 -78.02 -2.32
CA LYS A 3 0.30 -77.23 -3.05
C LYS A 3 -0.16 -76.08 -2.16
N THR A 4 0.38 -74.92 -2.37
CA THR A 4 -0.11 -73.66 -1.75
C THR A 4 -1.50 -73.30 -2.33
N ASN A 5 -2.46 -73.10 -1.45
CA ASN A 5 -3.89 -72.93 -1.76
C ASN A 5 -4.12 -71.53 -2.40
N PRO A 6 -4.64 -71.39 -3.63
CA PRO A 6 -4.76 -70.11 -4.32
C PRO A 6 -5.67 -69.10 -3.59
N LYS A 7 -6.52 -69.57 -2.68
CA LYS A 7 -7.38 -68.67 -1.85
C LYS A 7 -6.60 -67.86 -0.83
N THR A 8 -5.41 -68.36 -0.38
CA THR A 8 -4.57 -67.65 0.60
C THR A 8 -3.82 -66.49 -0.05
N TYR A 9 -3.40 -66.63 -1.31
CA TYR A 9 -2.76 -65.55 -2.09
C TYR A 9 -3.75 -64.41 -2.41
N SER A 10 -4.99 -64.75 -2.73
CA SER A 10 -6.04 -63.75 -3.01
C SER A 10 -6.36 -62.92 -1.77
N LEU A 11 -6.41 -63.50 -0.58
CA LEU A 11 -6.63 -62.80 0.68
C LEU A 11 -5.48 -61.87 1.07
N CYS A 12 -4.21 -62.30 0.87
CA CYS A 12 -3.04 -61.42 1.12
C CYS A 12 -2.98 -60.21 0.17
N ILE A 13 -3.33 -60.41 -1.11
CA ILE A 13 -3.32 -59.32 -2.09
C ILE A 13 -4.42 -58.30 -1.75
N VAL A 14 -5.60 -58.74 -1.35
CA VAL A 14 -6.69 -57.85 -0.92
C VAL A 14 -6.33 -57.08 0.37
N CYS A 15 -5.71 -57.76 1.36
CA CYS A 15 -5.24 -57.07 2.58
C CYS A 15 -4.14 -56.05 2.28
N HIS A 16 -3.19 -56.35 1.34
CA HIS A 16 -2.18 -55.34 0.95
C HIS A 16 -2.75 -54.17 0.21
N PHE A 17 -3.77 -54.40 -0.64
CA PHE A 17 -4.45 -53.31 -1.34
C PHE A 17 -5.28 -52.42 -0.39
N VAL A 18 -5.94 -53.02 0.61
CA VAL A 18 -6.70 -52.25 1.64
C VAL A 18 -5.74 -51.48 2.54
N LEU A 19 -4.56 -51.99 2.88
CA LEU A 19 -3.57 -51.24 3.62
C LEU A 19 -2.98 -50.07 2.83
N MET A 20 -2.75 -50.23 1.51
CA MET A 20 -2.29 -49.11 0.66
C MET A 20 -3.35 -48.04 0.43
N VAL A 21 -4.64 -48.37 0.50
CA VAL A 21 -5.73 -47.39 0.38
C VAL A 21 -5.95 -46.63 1.68
N LEU A 22 -5.60 -47.18 2.83
CA LEU A 22 -5.69 -46.54 4.13
C LEU A 22 -4.54 -45.53 4.37
N ASP A 23 -3.38 -45.71 3.73
CA ASP A 23 -2.26 -44.76 3.78
C ASP A 23 -2.43 -43.58 2.81
N SER A 24 -3.43 -43.57 1.93
CA SER A 24 -3.68 -42.47 0.98
C SER A 24 -4.60 -41.36 1.48
N CYS A 25 -5.01 -41.39 2.73
CA CYS A 25 -5.80 -40.36 3.37
C CYS A 25 -4.98 -39.51 4.31
N ALA A 26 -3.93 -38.86 3.84
CA ALA A 26 -3.28 -37.80 4.63
C ALA A 26 -2.30 -36.96 3.79
N PHE A 27 -2.73 -36.53 2.63
CA PHE A 27 -2.18 -35.34 2.01
C PHE A 27 -3.30 -34.31 1.83
N ASP A 28 -3.99 -34.03 2.94
CA ASP A 28 -4.56 -32.71 3.10
C ASP A 28 -3.35 -31.83 3.46
N ASP A 29 -3.08 -30.85 2.62
CA ASP A 29 -2.11 -29.76 2.86
C ASP A 29 -2.48 -28.85 4.04
N GLU A 30 -3.28 -29.32 4.97
CA GLU A 30 -3.38 -28.73 6.30
C GLU A 30 -2.10 -29.12 7.05
N LEU A 31 -1.11 -28.23 6.99
CA LEU A 31 0.02 -28.21 7.89
C LEU A 31 -0.49 -28.57 9.30
N CYS A 32 -0.13 -29.76 9.81
CA CYS A 32 -0.41 -30.12 11.19
C CYS A 32 0.24 -29.08 12.09
N ILE A 33 -0.49 -28.05 12.48
CA ILE A 33 -0.02 -27.06 13.44
C ILE A 33 0.20 -27.81 14.73
N CYS A 34 1.47 -27.87 15.18
CA CYS A 34 1.81 -28.50 16.46
C CYS A 34 0.93 -27.89 17.54
N PRO A 35 0.36 -28.72 18.46
CA PRO A 35 -0.54 -28.28 19.51
C PRO A 35 0.13 -27.21 20.31
N ASP A 36 0.58 -26.41 20.57
CA ASP A 36 1.28 -25.34 21.29
C ASP A 36 1.85 -24.24 20.37
N ARG A 37 1.56 -24.21 19.06
CA ARG A 37 2.07 -23.19 18.17
C ARG A 37 0.98 -22.22 17.75
N THR A 38 1.36 -20.96 17.70
CA THR A 38 0.59 -19.87 17.09
C THR A 38 1.14 -19.64 15.70
N HIS A 39 0.28 -19.77 14.70
CA HIS A 39 0.58 -19.52 13.30
C HIS A 39 -0.15 -18.25 12.85
N ILE A 40 0.59 -17.22 12.46
CA ILE A 40 0.04 -15.94 12.00
C ILE A 40 0.30 -15.82 10.51
N GLU A 41 -0.79 -15.73 9.73
CA GLU A 41 -0.74 -15.54 8.27
C GLU A 41 -0.98 -14.08 7.90
N TYR A 42 -0.22 -13.58 6.93
CA TYR A 42 -0.37 -12.26 6.37
C TYR A 42 -0.90 -12.35 4.95
N TRP A 43 -2.02 -11.67 4.73
CA TRP A 43 -2.78 -11.82 3.49
C TRP A 43 -3.09 -10.48 2.85
N TYR A 44 -2.79 -10.34 1.58
CA TYR A 44 -3.24 -9.24 0.76
C TYR A 44 -3.87 -9.80 -0.52
N ALA A 45 -5.18 -9.68 -0.67
CA ALA A 45 -5.90 -10.23 -1.81
C ALA A 45 -5.93 -9.28 -3.01
N GLY A 46 -5.94 -7.97 -2.79
CA GLY A 46 -6.24 -7.01 -3.86
C GLY A 46 -7.60 -7.35 -4.49
N ASN A 47 -7.58 -7.65 -5.78
CA ASN A 47 -8.75 -8.10 -6.54
C ASN A 47 -8.71 -9.61 -6.86
N SER A 48 -7.85 -10.39 -6.18
CA SER A 48 -7.65 -11.84 -6.38
C SER A 48 -8.27 -12.66 -5.26
N SER A 49 -8.56 -13.92 -5.53
CA SER A 49 -8.88 -14.92 -4.50
C SER A 49 -7.64 -15.42 -3.75
N ASP A 50 -6.45 -15.20 -4.31
CA ASP A 50 -5.18 -15.72 -3.80
C ASP A 50 -4.40 -14.63 -3.04
N ASN A 51 -3.49 -15.06 -2.18
CA ASN A 51 -2.61 -14.14 -1.47
C ASN A 51 -1.61 -13.49 -2.43
N GLN A 52 -1.80 -12.22 -2.70
CA GLN A 52 -0.96 -11.41 -3.57
C GLN A 52 0.17 -10.68 -2.84
N LEU A 53 0.30 -10.83 -1.54
CA LEU A 53 1.29 -10.10 -0.72
C LEU A 53 2.72 -10.19 -1.27
N PRO A 54 3.22 -11.36 -1.72
CA PRO A 54 4.59 -11.47 -2.25
C PRO A 54 4.85 -10.69 -3.54
N HIS A 55 3.80 -10.31 -4.27
CA HIS A 55 3.92 -9.49 -5.48
C HIS A 55 3.98 -7.98 -5.18
N TYR A 56 3.55 -7.58 -3.99
CA TYR A 56 3.39 -6.18 -3.61
C TYR A 56 4.30 -5.73 -2.47
N ALA A 57 4.77 -6.65 -1.64
CA ALA A 57 5.63 -6.36 -0.51
C ALA A 57 6.94 -7.17 -0.55
N ASN A 58 8.05 -6.52 -0.23
CA ASN A 58 9.38 -7.14 -0.14
C ASN A 58 9.77 -7.46 1.31
N ASN A 59 9.15 -6.76 2.25
CA ASN A 59 9.34 -6.94 3.66
C ASN A 59 8.03 -6.65 4.39
N LEU A 60 7.86 -7.30 5.56
CA LEU A 60 6.73 -7.08 6.42
C LEU A 60 7.25 -7.01 7.85
N ARG A 61 7.06 -5.88 8.49
CA ARG A 61 7.40 -5.69 9.89
C ARG A 61 6.16 -5.83 10.75
N GLN A 62 6.19 -6.82 11.63
CA GLN A 62 5.12 -7.05 12.59
C GLN A 62 5.50 -6.58 13.99
N TYR A 63 4.49 -6.25 14.76
CA TYR A 63 4.55 -5.89 16.16
C TYR A 63 3.50 -6.69 16.91
N LEU A 64 3.91 -7.45 17.92
CA LEU A 64 3.03 -8.25 18.76
C LEU A 64 2.88 -7.58 20.12
N PHE A 65 1.64 -7.47 20.58
CA PHE A 65 1.28 -6.84 21.85
C PHE A 65 0.47 -7.80 22.70
N ASP A 66 0.58 -7.67 24.04
CA ASP A 66 -0.28 -8.35 25.02
C ASP A 66 -1.66 -7.69 25.14
N ALA A 67 -2.50 -8.21 26.04
CA ALA A 67 -3.84 -7.70 26.29
C ALA A 67 -3.86 -6.25 26.82
N GLU A 68 -2.80 -5.83 27.52
CA GLU A 68 -2.61 -4.50 28.04
C GLU A 68 -2.01 -3.53 27.01
N GLY A 69 -1.66 -4.03 25.83
CA GLY A 69 -1.05 -3.28 24.74
C GLY A 69 0.45 -3.04 24.88
N HIS A 70 1.15 -3.78 25.73
CA HIS A 70 2.61 -3.72 25.79
C HIS A 70 3.23 -4.50 24.63
N LEU A 71 4.25 -3.92 24.02
CA LEU A 71 4.99 -4.58 22.95
C LEU A 71 5.78 -5.77 23.50
N LEU A 72 5.46 -6.96 23.00
CA LEU A 72 6.14 -8.20 23.35
C LEU A 72 7.27 -8.53 22.39
N ASP A 73 7.03 -8.36 21.10
CA ASP A 73 7.98 -8.74 20.05
C ASP A 73 7.83 -7.88 18.78
N THR A 74 8.93 -7.75 18.06
CA THR A 74 8.97 -7.09 16.75
C THR A 74 9.79 -7.94 15.80
N HIS A 75 9.18 -8.34 14.68
CA HIS A 75 9.81 -9.21 13.70
C HIS A 75 9.71 -8.61 12.30
N THR A 76 10.74 -8.83 11.48
CA THR A 76 10.71 -8.47 10.06
C THR A 76 10.81 -9.73 9.20
N LEU A 77 9.77 -9.98 8.43
CA LEU A 77 9.63 -11.12 7.53
C LEU A 77 10.03 -10.72 6.10
N ARG A 78 10.68 -11.65 5.38
CA ARG A 78 11.12 -11.46 3.99
C ARG A 78 11.16 -12.79 3.25
N GLY A 79 11.13 -12.72 1.90
CA GLY A 79 11.22 -13.91 1.05
C GLY A 79 10.13 -14.93 1.36
N ASP A 80 10.48 -16.19 1.51
CA ASP A 80 9.53 -17.27 1.73
C ASP A 80 8.75 -17.14 3.05
N SER A 81 9.31 -16.44 4.05
CA SER A 81 8.63 -16.20 5.33
C SER A 81 7.73 -14.96 5.33
N LEU A 82 7.60 -14.25 4.21
CA LEU A 82 6.84 -13.00 4.12
C LEU A 82 5.36 -13.15 4.49
N THR A 83 4.78 -14.30 4.21
CA THR A 83 3.34 -14.55 4.33
C THR A 83 2.92 -15.23 5.63
N ALA A 84 3.88 -15.73 6.42
CA ALA A 84 3.55 -16.41 7.66
C ALA A 84 4.67 -16.32 8.70
N TRP A 85 4.26 -16.32 9.96
CA TRP A 85 5.16 -16.38 11.10
C TRP A 85 4.64 -17.40 12.12
N GLU A 86 5.52 -18.26 12.57
CA GLU A 86 5.24 -19.24 13.59
C GLU A 86 5.96 -18.88 14.90
N THR A 87 5.24 -18.93 16.01
CA THR A 87 5.77 -18.66 17.34
C THR A 87 5.05 -19.51 18.38
N LYS A 88 5.56 -19.48 19.61
CA LYS A 88 4.90 -20.10 20.76
C LYS A 88 4.54 -18.99 21.74
N LEU A 89 3.24 -18.80 21.94
CA LEU A 89 2.70 -17.81 22.88
C LEU A 89 2.00 -18.53 24.04
N PRO A 90 2.10 -18.01 25.27
CA PRO A 90 1.25 -18.44 26.38
C PRO A 90 -0.23 -18.21 26.09
N ALA A 91 -1.10 -18.88 26.84
CA ALA A 91 -2.53 -18.57 26.79
C ALA A 91 -2.80 -17.12 27.18
N GLY A 92 -3.62 -16.41 26.39
CA GLY A 92 -3.91 -15.00 26.59
C GLY A 92 -4.43 -14.31 25.34
N ASP A 93 -4.75 -13.02 25.46
CA ASP A 93 -5.21 -12.17 24.37
C ASP A 93 -4.06 -11.36 23.79
N TYR A 94 -4.02 -11.25 22.48
CA TYR A 94 -2.93 -10.61 21.75
C TYR A 94 -3.47 -9.69 20.66
N THR A 95 -2.68 -8.67 20.34
CA THR A 95 -2.86 -7.85 19.14
C THR A 95 -1.60 -7.93 18.28
N VAL A 96 -1.76 -8.22 17.01
CA VAL A 96 -0.69 -8.12 16.03
C VAL A 96 -0.98 -7.00 15.04
N THR A 97 0.02 -6.16 14.80
CA THR A 97 0.00 -5.11 13.77
C THR A 97 1.12 -5.35 12.79
N ALA A 98 0.82 -5.28 11.51
CA ALA A 98 1.77 -5.55 10.44
C ALA A 98 1.83 -4.41 9.43
N TRP A 99 3.06 -4.05 9.04
CA TRP A 99 3.36 -3.03 8.04
C TRP A 99 4.24 -3.61 6.93
N GLY A 100 3.73 -3.59 5.70
CA GLY A 100 4.51 -3.98 4.51
C GLY A 100 5.30 -2.81 3.94
N ASN A 101 6.52 -3.09 3.48
CA ASN A 101 7.44 -2.16 2.81
C ASN A 101 7.95 -0.98 3.66
N MET A 102 7.95 -1.09 4.99
CA MET A 102 8.48 -0.03 5.86
C MET A 102 9.94 0.33 5.57
N GLU A 103 10.77 -0.67 5.27
CA GLU A 103 12.22 -0.47 5.10
C GLU A 103 12.58 0.32 3.83
N ASN A 104 11.67 0.36 2.87
CA ASN A 104 11.88 1.07 1.59
C ASN A 104 11.17 2.42 1.54
N SER A 105 10.81 2.96 2.70
CA SER A 105 9.98 4.17 2.81
C SER A 105 10.66 5.21 3.69
N ASP A 106 10.50 6.49 3.33
CA ASP A 106 10.95 7.61 4.15
C ASP A 106 9.95 7.85 5.29
N ILE A 107 9.96 6.92 6.25
CA ILE A 107 9.06 6.89 7.41
C ILE A 107 9.81 6.56 8.69
N GLU A 108 9.26 7.01 9.81
CA GLU A 108 9.75 6.72 11.14
C GLU A 108 8.64 6.21 12.05
N THR A 109 9.02 5.36 13.00
CA THR A 109 8.13 4.91 14.07
C THR A 109 8.42 5.74 15.31
N THR A 110 7.40 6.39 15.86
CA THR A 110 7.49 7.21 17.07
C THR A 110 6.58 6.68 18.17
N GLY A 111 6.84 7.06 19.40
CA GLY A 111 6.12 6.60 20.59
C GLY A 111 6.93 5.66 21.45
N ASN A 112 6.32 5.18 22.54
CA ASN A 112 6.90 4.16 23.44
C ASN A 112 6.41 2.76 23.04
N SER A 113 6.77 1.75 23.83
CA SER A 113 6.40 0.34 23.58
C SER A 113 4.91 0.03 23.84
N GLN A 114 4.04 1.03 23.91
CA GLN A 114 2.61 0.91 24.15
C GLN A 114 1.85 1.05 22.83
N LEU A 115 1.00 0.09 22.48
CA LEU A 115 0.22 0.08 21.24
C LEU A 115 -0.51 1.40 20.99
N GLY A 116 -1.18 1.94 22.02
CA GLY A 116 -1.93 3.19 21.92
C GLY A 116 -1.08 4.44 21.69
N SER A 117 0.25 4.38 21.90
CA SER A 117 1.17 5.51 21.72
C SER A 117 1.99 5.42 20.42
N LEU A 118 2.08 4.23 19.82
CA LEU A 118 2.87 4.05 18.61
C LEU A 118 2.22 4.73 17.41
N ARG A 119 3.06 5.41 16.65
CA ARG A 119 2.69 6.12 15.41
C ARG A 119 3.70 5.83 14.32
N LEU A 120 3.22 5.72 13.10
CA LEU A 120 4.02 5.72 11.90
C LEU A 120 3.93 7.12 11.28
N SER A 121 5.06 7.78 11.09
CA SER A 121 5.12 9.15 10.58
C SER A 121 5.96 9.23 9.32
N ALA A 122 5.60 10.09 8.39
CA ALA A 122 6.46 10.44 7.27
C ALA A 122 7.68 11.21 7.78
N GLU A 123 8.87 10.88 7.28
CA GLU A 123 10.11 11.53 7.68
C GLU A 123 10.11 12.99 7.21
N GLN A 124 10.37 13.90 8.13
CA GLN A 124 10.44 15.33 7.82
C GLN A 124 11.86 15.76 7.51
N THR A 125 12.00 16.69 6.57
CA THR A 125 13.27 17.31 6.24
C THR A 125 13.23 18.81 6.32
N GLY A 126 14.34 19.38 6.79
CA GLY A 126 14.78 20.74 6.52
C GLY A 126 13.89 21.88 7.00
N VAL A 127 14.27 23.07 6.58
CA VAL A 127 13.54 24.33 6.78
C VAL A 127 13.32 24.97 5.41
N PRO A 128 12.09 25.24 5.00
CA PRO A 128 10.83 24.98 5.70
C PRO A 128 10.54 23.47 5.84
N PRO A 129 9.78 23.06 6.89
CA PRO A 129 9.48 21.67 7.10
C PRO A 129 8.77 21.10 5.89
N GLY A 130 9.19 19.96 5.44
CA GLY A 130 8.61 19.19 4.35
C GLY A 130 8.89 17.71 4.55
N PHE A 131 8.24 16.88 3.78
CA PHE A 131 8.55 15.46 3.82
C PHE A 131 9.70 15.12 2.88
N ARG A 132 10.54 14.16 3.31
CA ARG A 132 11.75 13.72 2.60
C ARG A 132 11.39 12.85 1.42
N GLY A 133 10.67 13.12 0.53
CA GLY A 133 10.33 12.29 -0.59
C GLY A 133 9.03 11.55 -0.37
N ASN A 134 8.97 10.35 -0.90
CA ASN A 134 7.77 9.53 -0.91
C ASN A 134 7.76 8.53 0.25
N VAL A 135 6.60 8.30 0.85
CA VAL A 135 6.46 7.31 1.93
C VAL A 135 6.59 5.85 1.45
N GLY A 136 6.68 5.62 0.15
CA GLY A 136 6.70 4.29 -0.44
C GLY A 136 5.32 3.63 -0.51
N ARG A 137 5.27 2.41 -1.05
CA ARG A 137 4.04 1.63 -1.15
C ARG A 137 3.80 0.84 0.14
N LEU A 138 3.16 1.46 1.10
CA LEU A 138 2.88 0.88 2.41
C LEU A 138 1.63 0.01 2.41
N TYR A 139 1.68 -1.07 3.18
CA TYR A 139 0.54 -1.94 3.48
C TYR A 139 0.39 -2.04 4.99
N TYR A 140 -0.84 -2.11 5.46
CA TYR A 140 -1.18 -2.16 6.88
C TYR A 140 -2.26 -3.18 7.17
N GLY A 141 -2.13 -3.89 8.28
CA GLY A 141 -3.15 -4.76 8.82
C GLY A 141 -2.97 -4.93 10.32
N THR A 142 -4.08 -5.16 11.01
CA THR A 142 -4.10 -5.47 12.44
C THR A 142 -5.13 -6.55 12.71
N ALA A 143 -4.89 -7.37 13.73
CA ALA A 143 -5.84 -8.37 14.22
C ALA A 143 -5.64 -8.60 15.71
N THR A 144 -6.74 -8.85 16.42
CA THR A 144 -6.76 -9.34 17.78
C THR A 144 -7.12 -10.82 17.79
N PHE A 145 -6.51 -11.60 18.66
CA PHE A 145 -6.76 -13.03 18.76
C PHE A 145 -6.45 -13.55 20.18
N THR A 146 -7.05 -14.68 20.50
CA THR A 146 -6.85 -15.37 21.78
C THR A 146 -6.10 -16.68 21.57
N VAL A 147 -5.09 -16.94 22.38
CA VAL A 147 -4.39 -18.21 22.45
C VAL A 147 -4.95 -18.99 23.64
N GLU A 148 -5.48 -20.18 23.40
CA GLU A 148 -5.96 -21.08 24.42
C GLU A 148 -4.87 -22.09 24.82
N ASP A 149 -4.87 -22.49 26.10
CA ASP A 149 -3.86 -23.43 26.61
C ASP A 149 -3.98 -24.80 25.94
N GLY A 150 -2.86 -25.31 25.42
CA GLY A 150 -2.78 -26.62 24.78
C GLY A 150 -3.50 -26.73 23.44
N LEU A 151 -4.01 -25.63 22.86
CA LEU A 151 -4.65 -25.63 21.55
C LEU A 151 -3.80 -24.88 20.51
N PRO A 152 -3.78 -25.35 19.25
CA PRO A 152 -3.15 -24.61 18.17
C PRO A 152 -3.92 -23.35 17.87
N CYS A 153 -3.22 -22.24 17.67
CA CYS A 153 -3.81 -20.96 17.30
C CYS A 153 -3.42 -20.61 15.86
N ARG A 154 -4.41 -20.31 15.04
CA ARG A 154 -4.20 -19.81 13.65
C ARG A 154 -4.89 -18.49 13.49
N GLN A 155 -4.13 -17.44 13.18
CA GLN A 155 -4.64 -16.09 12.98
C GLN A 155 -4.25 -15.58 11.61
N ARG A 156 -5.20 -14.96 10.90
CA ARG A 156 -4.95 -14.29 9.62
C ARG A 156 -5.06 -12.78 9.79
N VAL A 157 -4.07 -12.06 9.27
CA VAL A 157 -4.02 -10.60 9.23
C VAL A 157 -4.21 -10.16 7.79
N TYR A 158 -5.30 -9.46 7.51
CA TYR A 158 -5.57 -8.92 6.19
C TYR A 158 -4.94 -7.53 6.07
N LEU A 159 -4.05 -7.38 5.07
CA LEU A 159 -3.40 -6.12 4.78
C LEU A 159 -4.18 -5.34 3.73
N SER A 160 -4.06 -4.04 3.84
CA SER A 160 -4.70 -3.05 2.96
C SER A 160 -3.69 -2.00 2.52
N HIS A 161 -3.97 -1.29 1.45
CA HIS A 161 -3.16 -0.14 1.03
C HIS A 161 -3.15 0.93 2.11
N ALA A 162 -1.97 1.28 2.62
CA ALA A 162 -1.74 2.39 3.54
C ALA A 162 -1.06 3.58 2.85
N HIS A 163 -1.04 3.60 1.54
CA HIS A 163 -0.47 4.67 0.72
C HIS A 163 -1.49 5.13 -0.34
N ALA A 164 -1.28 6.33 -0.84
CA ALA A 164 -1.87 6.83 -2.07
C ALA A 164 -0.77 7.13 -3.09
N LEU A 165 -0.97 6.70 -4.32
CA LEU A 165 -0.15 7.02 -5.46
C LEU A 165 -0.89 8.01 -6.34
N LEU A 166 -0.33 9.21 -6.52
CA LEU A 166 -0.91 10.25 -7.36
C LEU A 166 0.07 10.62 -8.46
N SER A 167 -0.22 10.19 -9.67
CA SER A 167 0.47 10.63 -10.87
C SER A 167 -0.27 11.85 -11.44
N VAL A 168 0.47 12.91 -11.72
CA VAL A 168 -0.08 14.17 -12.22
C VAL A 168 0.61 14.52 -13.53
N THR A 169 -0.17 14.60 -14.60
CA THR A 169 0.25 15.20 -15.87
C THR A 169 -0.36 16.57 -15.99
N VAL A 170 0.45 17.59 -16.17
CA VAL A 170 -0.01 18.96 -16.43
C VAL A 170 0.19 19.25 -17.92
N ARG A 171 -0.87 19.70 -18.59
CA ARG A 171 -0.84 20.03 -20.02
C ARG A 171 -1.38 21.42 -20.30
N TRP A 172 -0.62 22.23 -21.05
CA TRP A 172 -1.08 23.51 -21.56
C TRP A 172 -1.84 23.30 -22.87
N MET A 173 -3.10 23.73 -22.88
CA MET A 173 -4.02 23.44 -24.01
C MET A 173 -3.92 24.49 -25.11
N GLU A 174 -3.44 25.71 -24.80
CA GLU A 174 -3.31 26.82 -25.73
C GLU A 174 -1.85 27.21 -25.88
N ASP A 175 -1.42 27.49 -27.11
CA ASP A 175 -0.02 27.80 -27.43
C ASP A 175 0.47 29.08 -26.74
N GLU A 176 -0.42 30.07 -26.60
CA GLU A 176 -0.11 31.37 -25.97
C GLU A 176 0.20 31.27 -24.47
N GLU A 177 -0.29 30.23 -23.82
CA GLU A 177 -0.10 30.00 -22.38
C GLU A 177 1.08 29.04 -22.09
N ARG A 178 1.70 28.48 -23.11
CA ARG A 178 2.82 27.55 -22.94
C ARG A 178 4.07 28.27 -22.49
N PRO A 179 4.70 27.83 -21.40
CA PRO A 179 5.99 28.37 -20.98
C PRO A 179 7.09 28.03 -22.00
N GLU A 180 8.04 28.94 -22.17
CA GLU A 180 9.26 28.67 -22.95
C GLU A 180 9.99 27.43 -22.43
N ALA A 181 10.54 26.62 -23.35
CA ALA A 181 11.24 25.38 -22.99
C ALA A 181 12.44 25.61 -22.06
N GLY A 182 12.78 24.60 -21.27
CA GLY A 182 13.99 24.58 -20.43
C GLY A 182 13.79 25.12 -19.01
N GLY A 183 12.56 25.34 -18.57
CA GLY A 183 12.29 25.67 -17.18
C GLY A 183 12.43 24.46 -16.23
N THR A 184 12.82 24.71 -14.99
CA THR A 184 12.80 23.71 -13.93
C THR A 184 11.50 23.80 -13.17
N TYR A 185 10.77 22.70 -13.12
CA TYR A 185 9.49 22.62 -12.46
C TYR A 185 9.61 21.95 -11.08
N ARG A 186 8.67 22.30 -10.22
CA ARG A 186 8.46 21.67 -8.91
C ARG A 186 6.95 21.56 -8.65
N MET A 187 6.49 20.35 -8.43
CA MET A 187 5.13 20.13 -7.92
C MET A 187 5.14 20.04 -6.41
N GLN A 188 4.09 20.55 -5.77
CA GLN A 188 3.88 20.45 -4.33
C GLN A 188 2.48 19.92 -4.04
N LEU A 189 2.39 19.12 -2.99
CA LEU A 189 1.15 18.57 -2.45
C LEU A 189 1.14 18.77 -0.94
N LYS A 190 0.12 19.45 -0.42
CA LYS A 190 -0.05 19.79 1.01
C LYS A 190 -1.33 19.19 1.56
N ASP A 191 -1.51 19.31 2.87
CA ASP A 191 -2.68 18.87 3.64
C ASP A 191 -2.96 17.37 3.49
N ILE A 192 -1.88 16.58 3.37
CA ILE A 192 -1.92 15.13 3.34
C ILE A 192 -1.67 14.59 4.76
N PRO A 193 -2.34 13.50 5.16
CA PRO A 193 -2.04 12.85 6.44
C PRO A 193 -0.55 12.53 6.56
N ALA A 194 0.04 12.89 7.70
CA ALA A 194 1.47 12.73 7.94
C ALA A 194 1.78 11.59 8.91
N ARG A 195 0.75 11.01 9.52
CA ARG A 195 0.89 9.98 10.56
C ARG A 195 -0.22 8.97 10.50
N TYR A 196 0.10 7.75 10.93
CA TYR A 196 -0.84 6.68 11.22
C TYR A 196 -0.72 6.23 12.66
N ASP A 197 -1.84 5.82 13.20
CA ASP A 197 -1.98 5.11 14.45
C ASP A 197 -1.80 3.60 14.25
N PHE A 198 -1.21 2.89 15.20
CA PHE A 198 -0.98 1.44 15.09
C PHE A 198 -2.24 0.61 15.31
N ILE A 199 -3.28 1.16 15.94
CA ILE A 199 -4.56 0.47 16.16
C ILE A 199 -5.50 0.70 14.98
N LYS A 200 -5.68 1.96 14.60
CA LYS A 200 -6.70 2.40 13.66
C LYS A 200 -6.17 2.62 12.23
N GLY A 201 -4.85 2.62 12.06
CA GLY A 201 -4.25 2.94 10.78
C GLY A 201 -4.66 4.34 10.32
N TRP A 202 -5.34 4.42 9.18
CA TRP A 202 -5.82 5.68 8.59
C TRP A 202 -7.20 6.14 9.09
N GLU A 203 -7.88 5.36 9.94
CA GLU A 203 -9.21 5.72 10.45
C GLU A 203 -9.17 6.78 11.55
N THR A 204 -8.00 7.29 11.88
CA THR A 204 -7.85 8.36 12.86
C THR A 204 -8.05 9.72 12.23
N ASP A 205 -8.74 10.61 12.95
CA ASP A 205 -8.77 12.06 12.70
C ASP A 205 -7.42 12.72 13.05
N LEU A 206 -6.31 12.07 12.64
CA LEU A 206 -5.00 12.69 12.82
C LEU A 206 -4.94 13.90 11.89
N PRO A 207 -4.58 15.08 12.43
CA PRO A 207 -4.52 16.28 11.62
C PRO A 207 -3.59 16.04 10.42
N SER A 208 -4.00 16.54 9.26
CA SER A 208 -3.10 16.71 8.13
C SER A 208 -1.84 17.41 8.66
N GLY A 209 -0.69 16.81 8.44
CA GLY A 209 0.55 17.43 8.89
C GLY A 209 0.80 18.71 8.11
N ASP A 210 1.43 19.71 8.74
CA ASP A 210 1.92 20.93 8.08
C ASP A 210 2.99 20.63 7.00
N GLY A 211 3.21 19.34 6.67
CA GLY A 211 4.22 18.88 5.75
C GLY A 211 3.84 19.06 4.28
N VAL A 212 4.83 19.35 3.49
CA VAL A 212 4.71 19.52 2.04
C VAL A 212 5.47 18.39 1.35
N TYR A 213 4.76 17.55 0.62
CA TYR A 213 5.38 16.66 -0.34
C TYR A 213 5.78 17.46 -1.58
N ALA A 214 7.03 17.34 -2.00
CA ALA A 214 7.53 18.07 -3.16
C ALA A 214 8.28 17.14 -4.10
N ILE A 215 8.08 17.34 -5.40
CA ILE A 215 8.89 16.74 -6.45
C ILE A 215 9.73 17.86 -7.04
N PRO A 216 11.01 17.99 -6.63
CA PRO A 216 11.91 19.02 -7.16
C PRO A 216 12.54 18.58 -8.46
N GLY A 217 12.99 19.55 -9.23
CA GLY A 217 13.88 19.31 -10.35
C GLY A 217 13.30 18.58 -11.55
N ILE A 218 11.95 18.61 -11.71
CA ILE A 218 11.33 18.13 -12.95
C ILE A 218 11.81 19.03 -14.06
N SER A 219 12.78 18.55 -14.84
CA SER A 219 13.14 19.18 -16.13
C SER A 219 12.38 18.44 -17.21
N ASN A 220 11.59 19.16 -17.99
CA ASN A 220 11.15 18.61 -19.27
C ASN A 220 12.40 18.31 -20.07
N ASN A 221 12.76 17.04 -20.17
CA ASN A 221 13.67 16.61 -21.22
C ASN A 221 13.08 17.11 -22.51
N THR A 222 13.82 17.97 -23.20
CA THR A 222 13.44 18.62 -24.45
C THR A 222 12.70 17.62 -25.31
N LEU A 223 11.36 17.71 -25.33
CA LEU A 223 10.56 16.85 -26.19
C LEU A 223 11.00 17.19 -27.61
N VAL A 224 11.58 16.22 -28.28
CA VAL A 224 11.97 16.34 -29.68
C VAL A 224 10.71 16.08 -30.46
N ASN A 225 10.30 17.04 -31.28
CA ASN A 225 9.24 16.80 -32.25
C ASN A 225 9.65 15.60 -33.13
N HIS A 226 8.95 14.49 -33.03
CA HIS A 226 9.28 13.24 -33.73
C HIS A 226 9.27 13.38 -35.26
N GLU A 227 8.52 14.35 -35.81
CA GLU A 227 8.44 14.59 -37.26
C GLU A 227 9.60 15.45 -37.77
N THR A 228 10.01 16.48 -37.00
CA THR A 228 11.01 17.46 -37.44
C THR A 228 12.38 17.27 -36.82
N LYS A 229 12.50 16.47 -35.74
CA LYS A 229 13.70 16.33 -34.89
C LYS A 229 14.23 17.65 -34.32
N ALA A 230 13.43 18.71 -34.37
CA ALA A 230 13.77 19.99 -33.76
C ALA A 230 13.43 20.02 -32.30
N ALA A 231 14.25 20.70 -31.50
CA ALA A 231 13.93 20.95 -30.08
C ALA A 231 12.65 21.80 -30.02
N MET A 232 11.72 21.43 -29.12
CA MET A 232 10.51 22.22 -28.91
C MET A 232 10.87 23.56 -28.30
N THR A 233 10.23 24.61 -28.76
CA THR A 233 10.43 25.97 -28.25
C THR A 233 9.65 26.20 -26.93
N TYR A 234 8.62 25.40 -26.68
CA TYR A 234 7.73 25.55 -25.52
C TYR A 234 7.50 24.21 -24.83
N ASP A 235 7.30 24.27 -23.53
CA ASP A 235 6.90 23.11 -22.73
C ASP A 235 5.42 22.80 -22.99
N GLN A 236 5.10 21.56 -23.35
CA GLN A 236 3.72 21.14 -23.63
C GLN A 236 3.09 20.49 -22.42
N GLU A 237 3.86 19.66 -21.72
CA GLU A 237 3.39 18.96 -20.54
C GLU A 237 4.53 18.72 -19.53
N VAL A 238 4.15 18.52 -18.28
CA VAL A 238 5.05 18.20 -17.16
C VAL A 238 4.41 17.09 -16.35
N GLU A 239 5.19 16.07 -16.02
CA GLU A 239 4.72 14.93 -15.23
C GLU A 239 5.39 14.88 -13.87
N GLY A 240 4.65 14.43 -12.86
CA GLY A 240 5.17 14.20 -11.53
C GLY A 240 4.36 13.13 -10.79
N GLN A 241 5.00 12.44 -9.83
CA GLN A 241 4.35 11.38 -9.09
C GLN A 241 4.61 11.55 -7.60
N PHE A 242 3.56 11.45 -6.80
CA PHE A 242 3.60 11.46 -5.34
C PHE A 242 3.20 10.09 -4.81
N THR A 243 3.96 9.58 -3.85
CA THR A 243 3.54 8.45 -3.02
C THR A 243 3.46 8.95 -1.58
N THR A 244 2.24 9.09 -1.09
CA THR A 244 1.94 9.70 0.21
C THR A 244 1.21 8.71 1.10
N PHE A 245 0.93 9.12 2.33
CA PHE A 245 -0.07 8.44 3.11
C PHE A 245 -1.43 8.56 2.42
N ARG A 246 -2.26 7.57 2.68
CA ARG A 246 -3.58 7.38 2.09
C ARG A 246 -4.48 8.59 2.34
N TYR A 247 -5.30 8.94 1.37
CA TYR A 247 -6.34 9.98 1.50
C TYR A 247 -7.56 9.41 2.24
N THR A 248 -8.20 10.27 3.01
CA THR A 248 -9.49 10.01 3.67
C THR A 248 -10.56 10.95 3.10
N GLY A 249 -11.82 10.74 3.47
CA GLY A 249 -12.91 11.62 3.04
C GLY A 249 -12.78 13.07 3.53
N SER A 250 -11.91 13.33 4.52
CA SER A 250 -11.62 14.67 5.05
C SER A 250 -10.31 15.27 4.55
N THR A 251 -9.55 14.55 3.71
CA THR A 251 -8.27 15.06 3.20
C THR A 251 -8.50 16.10 2.11
N HIS A 252 -7.91 17.28 2.27
CA HIS A 252 -7.92 18.36 1.28
C HIS A 252 -6.56 18.43 0.59
N GLN A 253 -6.38 17.67 -0.49
CA GLN A 253 -5.13 17.60 -1.24
C GLN A 253 -4.90 18.91 -1.99
N LEU A 254 -4.10 19.82 -1.43
CA LEU A 254 -3.74 21.11 -2.05
C LEU A 254 -2.52 20.94 -2.95
N TRP A 255 -2.75 20.90 -4.24
CA TRP A 255 -1.71 20.76 -5.25
C TRP A 255 -1.32 22.09 -5.88
N SER A 256 -0.03 22.31 -6.16
CA SER A 256 0.46 23.53 -6.84
C SER A 256 1.66 23.21 -7.75
N LEU A 257 1.86 24.08 -8.77
CA LEU A 257 2.96 23.98 -9.71
C LEU A 257 3.83 25.24 -9.65
N TRP A 258 5.13 25.02 -9.59
CA TRP A 258 6.16 26.06 -9.55
C TRP A 258 7.10 25.90 -10.73
N ARG A 259 7.56 27.02 -11.30
CA ARG A 259 8.56 27.04 -12.37
C ARG A 259 9.63 28.08 -12.02
N ASN A 260 10.90 27.69 -12.07
CA ASN A 260 12.06 28.52 -11.74
C ASN A 260 11.89 29.27 -10.39
N GLY A 261 11.35 28.58 -9.38
CA GLY A 261 11.10 29.13 -8.04
C GLY A 261 9.85 30.02 -7.91
N LYS A 262 9.13 30.30 -9.00
CA LYS A 262 7.90 31.07 -8.99
C LYS A 262 6.68 30.14 -9.14
N GLN A 263 5.67 30.33 -8.30
CA GLN A 263 4.41 29.61 -8.41
C GLN A 263 3.65 30.07 -9.67
N ILE A 264 3.36 29.14 -10.57
CA ILE A 264 2.64 29.41 -11.84
C ILE A 264 1.21 28.87 -11.82
N VAL A 265 0.93 27.85 -11.01
CA VAL A 265 -0.43 27.40 -10.71
C VAL A 265 -0.65 27.55 -9.22
N LYS A 266 -1.68 28.33 -8.84
CA LYS A 266 -2.10 28.47 -7.45
C LYS A 266 -2.56 27.13 -6.89
N GLU A 267 -2.69 27.02 -5.58
CA GLU A 267 -3.17 25.83 -4.92
C GLU A 267 -4.56 25.44 -5.44
N LEU A 268 -4.61 24.21 -6.01
CA LEU A 268 -5.84 23.56 -6.42
C LEU A 268 -6.23 22.54 -5.34
N ASP A 269 -7.45 22.68 -4.83
CA ASP A 269 -8.02 21.69 -3.91
C ASP A 269 -8.56 20.51 -4.71
N LEU A 270 -7.77 19.43 -4.78
CA LEU A 270 -8.14 18.19 -5.47
C LEU A 270 -9.23 17.40 -4.72
N HIS A 271 -9.57 17.78 -3.48
CA HIS A 271 -10.66 17.15 -2.75
C HIS A 271 -11.99 17.24 -3.52
N LYS A 272 -12.24 18.37 -4.21
CA LYS A 272 -13.43 18.55 -5.05
C LYS A 272 -13.52 17.51 -6.16
N PHE A 273 -12.37 17.19 -6.78
CA PHE A 273 -12.29 16.14 -7.79
C PHE A 273 -12.54 14.76 -7.15
N PHE A 274 -11.81 14.39 -6.11
CA PHE A 274 -11.95 13.09 -5.46
C PHE A 274 -13.33 12.87 -4.84
N SER A 275 -13.95 13.90 -4.28
CA SER A 275 -15.31 13.84 -3.71
C SER A 275 -16.40 13.65 -4.76
N SER A 276 -16.13 13.98 -6.03
CA SER A 276 -17.07 13.76 -7.14
C SER A 276 -17.07 12.30 -7.65
N LEU A 277 -16.09 11.51 -7.22
CA LEU A 277 -15.98 10.12 -7.65
C LEU A 277 -16.95 9.23 -6.86
N PRO A 278 -17.49 8.16 -7.48
CA PRO A 278 -18.38 7.22 -6.83
C PRO A 278 -17.61 6.23 -5.92
N MET A 279 -16.64 6.72 -5.17
CA MET A 279 -15.83 5.91 -4.26
C MET A 279 -15.79 6.54 -2.86
N ASP A 280 -15.76 5.68 -1.86
CA ASP A 280 -15.56 6.09 -0.47
C ASP A 280 -14.06 5.96 -0.10
N MET A 281 -13.40 7.11 0.06
CA MET A 281 -11.97 7.17 0.40
C MET A 281 -11.65 6.56 1.77
N ASN A 282 -12.63 6.44 2.66
CA ASN A 282 -12.45 5.85 3.99
C ASN A 282 -12.47 4.32 3.94
N ARG A 283 -13.01 3.73 2.89
CA ARG A 283 -12.98 2.27 2.72
C ARG A 283 -11.61 1.79 2.30
N ASN A 284 -11.40 0.49 2.50
CA ASN A 284 -10.21 -0.18 2.01
C ASN A 284 -10.25 -0.35 0.50
N ILE A 285 -9.82 0.67 -0.22
CA ILE A 285 -9.69 0.68 -1.68
C ILE A 285 -8.24 0.95 -2.08
N LYS A 286 -7.87 0.48 -3.24
CA LYS A 286 -6.62 0.85 -3.89
C LYS A 286 -6.67 2.35 -4.24
N GLN A 287 -5.72 3.13 -3.74
CA GLN A 287 -5.62 4.55 -4.04
C GLN A 287 -4.44 4.80 -4.98
N GLU A 288 -4.63 4.51 -6.24
CA GLU A 288 -3.70 4.83 -7.31
C GLU A 288 -4.46 5.67 -8.36
N PHE A 289 -4.08 6.93 -8.48
CA PHE A 289 -4.76 7.91 -9.32
C PHE A 289 -3.80 8.45 -10.35
N ASP A 290 -4.27 8.52 -11.58
CA ASP A 290 -3.56 9.14 -12.70
C ASP A 290 -4.43 10.27 -13.23
N ILE A 291 -4.04 11.53 -12.94
CA ILE A 291 -4.82 12.72 -13.25
C ILE A 291 -4.14 13.59 -14.30
N LEU A 292 -4.97 14.20 -15.15
CA LEU A 292 -4.58 15.22 -16.10
C LEU A 292 -5.12 16.57 -15.63
N ILE A 293 -4.21 17.52 -15.41
CA ILE A 293 -4.52 18.92 -15.15
C ILE A 293 -4.33 19.70 -16.45
N SER A 294 -5.42 20.10 -17.07
CA SER A 294 -5.39 20.87 -18.31
C SER A 294 -5.52 22.36 -18.04
N ILE A 295 -4.52 23.14 -18.46
CA ILE A 295 -4.45 24.59 -18.27
C ILE A 295 -4.91 25.26 -19.56
N TYR A 296 -5.98 26.03 -19.47
CA TYR A 296 -6.53 26.92 -20.48
C TYR A 296 -6.28 28.36 -20.06
N LYS A 297 -6.49 29.30 -20.96
CA LYS A 297 -6.36 30.74 -20.69
C LYS A 297 -7.23 31.23 -19.52
N ASP A 298 -8.43 30.71 -19.43
CA ASP A 298 -9.48 31.19 -18.52
C ASP A 298 -9.87 30.21 -17.42
N LYS A 299 -9.42 28.94 -17.52
CA LYS A 299 -9.79 27.88 -16.57
C LYS A 299 -8.73 26.81 -16.44
N ILE A 300 -8.83 26.03 -15.36
CA ILE A 300 -8.07 24.81 -15.13
C ILE A 300 -9.07 23.68 -14.90
N THR A 301 -8.87 22.54 -15.59
CA THR A 301 -9.70 21.35 -15.39
C THR A 301 -8.86 20.19 -14.87
N VAL A 302 -9.48 19.32 -14.09
CA VAL A 302 -8.88 18.09 -13.55
C VAL A 302 -9.72 16.92 -14.04
N THR A 303 -9.08 15.96 -14.69
CA THR A 303 -9.71 14.73 -15.19
C THR A 303 -8.79 13.54 -14.94
N PHE A 304 -9.26 12.31 -15.14
CA PHE A 304 -8.35 11.18 -15.22
C PHE A 304 -7.56 11.21 -16.52
N ALA A 305 -6.28 10.84 -16.46
CA ALA A 305 -5.39 10.84 -17.64
C ALA A 305 -5.76 9.73 -18.64
N SER A 306 -6.25 8.59 -18.18
CA SER A 306 -6.75 7.50 -19.02
C SER A 306 -8.22 7.24 -18.75
N ALA A 307 -9.06 7.30 -19.78
CA ALA A 307 -10.47 6.93 -19.69
C ALA A 307 -10.70 5.41 -19.59
N SER A 308 -9.62 4.59 -19.70
CA SER A 308 -9.73 3.13 -19.73
C SER A 308 -10.04 2.49 -18.39
N ASP A 309 -9.74 3.16 -17.29
CA ASP A 309 -9.93 2.58 -15.94
C ASP A 309 -11.22 3.02 -15.23
N TRP A 310 -11.92 4.02 -15.80
CA TRP A 310 -13.15 4.56 -15.20
C TRP A 310 -14.17 4.92 -16.28
N SER A 311 -15.28 4.24 -16.29
CA SER A 311 -16.36 4.47 -17.28
C SER A 311 -17.13 5.79 -17.11
N GLU A 312 -16.84 6.59 -16.07
CA GLU A 312 -17.49 7.88 -15.79
C GLU A 312 -16.48 8.87 -15.22
N GLY A 313 -15.88 9.67 -16.09
CA GLY A 313 -15.07 10.82 -15.67
C GLY A 313 -15.94 12.01 -15.28
N GLY A 314 -15.84 12.46 -14.05
CA GLY A 314 -16.41 13.75 -13.64
C GLY A 314 -15.57 14.90 -14.20
N VAL A 315 -16.18 15.79 -14.98
CA VAL A 315 -15.57 17.06 -15.39
C VAL A 315 -15.92 18.11 -14.32
N ILE A 316 -14.89 18.70 -13.70
CA ILE A 316 -15.07 19.85 -12.81
C ILE A 316 -14.71 21.10 -13.59
N GLY A 317 -15.71 21.91 -13.88
CA GLY A 317 -15.57 23.23 -14.50
C GLY A 317 -15.34 24.32 -13.45
#